data_bec2525389bb97d81d678873e8cfa75d
#
_entry.id   bec2525389bb97d81d678873e8cfa75d
#
_cell.length_a   1.000
_cell.length_b   1.000
_cell.length_c   1.000
_cell.angle_alpha   90.00
_cell.angle_beta   90.00
_cell.angle_gamma   90.00
#
_symmetry.space_group_name_H-M   'P 1'
#
loop_
_entity.id
_entity.type
_entity.pdbx_description
1 polymer ?
#
loop_
_entity_poly.entity_id
_entity_poly.type
_entity_poly.pdbx_seq_one_letter_code
_entity_poly.pdbx_strand_id
1 'polypeptide(L)'
;MKIPVLAVTVLAAALQSAAAAPELLWETTGFVGPESVVFDTAHNQYYVSNMGTHGKDATPGDGFISRVSADGKITEQKWVTGFDNPKGLVLVGGHLYVGDDKDLVEIDVAAGKVSHRYAPDDGPGDFNDATADAAGNVYVCSGRLGTVFRLHDGQFAAWYKLDKAKTGSLNGLKAEKDRLLLGGWSVRGADGKEQLGHISTVAYADQALGRLGSEPICHVDGLEPDGKGGYVVSDWLTGDVLHVSADGKPTPITKLVKGTADLTYLPATHLLIIPSMNENLLRAYRWAP
;
A
#
# COMPACT_ATOMS: atom_id res chain seq x y z
N MET A 1 -50.42 49.92 -15.79
CA MET A 1 -49.20 50.04 -14.97
C MET A 1 -48.77 48.64 -14.60
N LYS A 2 -47.72 48.07 -15.25
CA LYS A 2 -47.22 46.68 -14.98
C LYS A 2 -46.04 46.82 -14.04
N ILE A 3 -46.14 46.17 -12.89
CA ILE A 3 -45.05 46.09 -11.87
C ILE A 3 -44.12 44.97 -12.27
N PRO A 4 -42.80 45.16 -12.39
CA PRO A 4 -41.87 44.08 -12.66
C PRO A 4 -41.65 43.23 -11.39
N VAL A 5 -41.80 41.93 -11.50
CA VAL A 5 -41.43 40.98 -10.45
C VAL A 5 -39.93 40.75 -10.54
N LEU A 6 -39.21 41.17 -9.51
CA LEU A 6 -37.76 40.94 -9.36
C LEU A 6 -37.55 39.47 -8.85
N ALA A 7 -36.97 38.60 -9.70
CA ALA A 7 -36.59 37.27 -9.29
C ALA A 7 -35.26 37.36 -8.50
N VAL A 8 -35.29 37.05 -7.21
CA VAL A 8 -34.12 36.90 -6.37
C VAL A 8 -33.58 35.47 -6.53
N THR A 9 -32.48 35.34 -7.24
CA THR A 9 -31.76 34.06 -7.33
C THR A 9 -30.90 33.90 -6.08
N VAL A 10 -31.29 32.99 -5.19
CA VAL A 10 -30.46 32.61 -4.02
C VAL A 10 -29.41 31.64 -4.51
N LEU A 11 -28.17 32.09 -4.56
CA LEU A 11 -26.99 31.23 -4.82
C LEU A 11 -26.67 30.47 -3.53
N ALA A 12 -27.04 29.20 -3.44
CA ALA A 12 -26.61 28.34 -2.36
C ALA A 12 -25.12 28.01 -2.58
N ALA A 13 -24.23 28.66 -1.85
CA ALA A 13 -22.84 28.26 -1.75
C ALA A 13 -22.79 26.96 -0.96
N ALA A 14 -22.45 25.84 -1.60
CA ALA A 14 -22.11 24.61 -0.92
C ALA A 14 -20.80 24.85 -0.15
N LEU A 15 -20.89 24.95 1.16
CA LEU A 15 -19.75 24.86 2.05
C LEU A 15 -19.17 23.45 1.92
N GLN A 16 -18.14 23.28 1.11
CA GLN A 16 -17.29 22.10 1.18
C GLN A 16 -16.62 22.12 2.56
N SER A 17 -17.05 21.25 3.45
CA SER A 17 -16.36 20.99 4.71
C SER A 17 -14.96 20.52 4.34
N ALA A 18 -13.93 21.29 4.66
CA ALA A 18 -12.57 20.82 4.60
C ALA A 18 -12.47 19.61 5.53
N ALA A 19 -12.01 18.48 5.02
CA ALA A 19 -11.76 17.31 5.86
C ALA A 19 -10.86 17.73 7.02
N ALA A 20 -11.19 17.31 8.24
CA ALA A 20 -10.39 17.62 9.41
C ALA A 20 -8.98 17.05 9.26
N ALA A 21 -7.97 17.79 9.70
CA ALA A 21 -6.60 17.28 9.74
C ALA A 21 -6.55 15.99 10.59
N PRO A 22 -5.72 15.00 10.21
CA PRO A 22 -5.61 13.76 10.97
C PRO A 22 -5.04 14.04 12.38
N GLU A 23 -5.64 13.38 13.38
CA GLU A 23 -5.20 13.46 14.77
C GLU A 23 -4.12 12.41 15.02
N LEU A 24 -2.90 12.82 15.39
CA LEU A 24 -1.85 11.89 15.80
C LEU A 24 -2.23 11.22 17.13
N LEU A 25 -2.31 9.90 17.15
CA LEU A 25 -2.64 9.11 18.32
C LEU A 25 -1.40 8.63 19.07
N TRP A 26 -0.43 8.09 18.32
CA TRP A 26 0.85 7.65 18.85
C TRP A 26 1.92 7.61 17.75
N GLU A 27 3.17 7.65 18.21
CA GLU A 27 4.38 7.48 17.41
C GLU A 27 5.32 6.52 18.13
N THR A 28 5.90 5.57 17.40
CA THR A 28 6.79 4.56 17.97
C THR A 28 8.06 4.48 17.15
N THR A 29 9.20 4.58 17.82
CA THR A 29 10.54 4.40 17.27
C THR A 29 11.09 3.01 17.58
N GLY A 30 12.23 2.65 16.99
CA GLY A 30 12.90 1.36 17.25
C GLY A 30 12.79 0.38 16.09
N PHE A 31 12.25 0.82 14.94
CA PHE A 31 12.29 0.08 13.68
C PHE A 31 13.60 0.34 12.92
N VAL A 32 13.85 -0.41 11.86
CA VAL A 32 15.01 -0.22 10.98
C VAL A 32 14.55 -0.31 9.53
N GLY A 33 14.31 0.84 8.91
CA GLY A 33 13.70 0.93 7.58
C GLY A 33 12.32 0.28 7.52
N PRO A 34 11.32 0.68 8.36
CA PRO A 34 9.98 0.11 8.31
C PRO A 34 9.31 0.46 6.99
N GLU A 35 8.78 -0.55 6.30
CA GLU A 35 8.27 -0.36 4.94
C GLU A 35 6.78 -0.65 4.82
N SER A 36 6.27 -1.73 5.40
CA SER A 36 4.85 -2.07 5.37
C SER A 36 4.31 -2.41 6.76
N VAL A 37 3.01 -2.22 6.95
CA VAL A 37 2.31 -2.57 8.18
C VAL A 37 0.97 -3.22 7.87
N VAL A 38 0.65 -4.33 8.54
CA VAL A 38 -0.66 -4.99 8.45
C VAL A 38 -1.24 -5.25 9.83
N PHE A 39 -2.56 -5.07 9.97
CA PHE A 39 -3.27 -5.32 11.23
C PHE A 39 -3.82 -6.75 11.29
N ASP A 40 -3.46 -7.46 12.34
CA ASP A 40 -4.01 -8.77 12.68
C ASP A 40 -5.21 -8.58 13.63
N THR A 41 -6.40 -8.69 13.06
CA THR A 41 -7.66 -8.55 13.84
C THR A 41 -7.86 -9.70 14.83
N ALA A 42 -7.33 -10.89 14.55
CA ALA A 42 -7.49 -12.05 15.43
C ALA A 42 -6.68 -11.91 16.72
N HIS A 43 -5.50 -11.30 16.64
CA HIS A 43 -4.60 -11.13 17.79
C HIS A 43 -4.52 -9.68 18.28
N ASN A 44 -5.26 -8.74 17.65
CA ASN A 44 -5.28 -7.31 17.99
C ASN A 44 -3.88 -6.69 18.06
N GLN A 45 -3.09 -6.90 16.99
CA GLN A 45 -1.70 -6.44 16.87
C GLN A 45 -1.36 -6.10 15.43
N TYR A 46 -0.22 -5.46 15.22
CA TYR A 46 0.36 -5.22 13.89
C TYR A 46 1.58 -6.07 13.66
N TYR A 47 1.81 -6.41 12.39
CA TYR A 47 3.12 -6.83 11.88
C TYR A 47 3.69 -5.69 11.05
N VAL A 48 4.99 -5.45 11.21
CA VAL A 48 5.73 -4.40 10.49
C VAL A 48 6.94 -5.01 9.84
N SER A 49 7.09 -4.87 8.53
CA SER A 49 8.31 -5.24 7.83
C SER A 49 9.39 -4.19 8.08
N ASN A 50 10.61 -4.65 8.30
CA ASN A 50 11.78 -3.80 8.46
C ASN A 50 12.83 -4.25 7.45
N MET A 51 13.17 -3.40 6.49
CA MET A 51 14.14 -3.71 5.45
C MET A 51 15.55 -3.95 5.99
N GLY A 52 15.84 -3.51 7.24
CA GLY A 52 17.20 -3.49 7.74
C GLY A 52 18.00 -2.34 7.15
N THR A 53 19.29 -2.54 6.98
CA THR A 53 20.13 -1.60 6.24
C THR A 53 19.80 -1.66 4.76
N HIS A 54 19.57 -0.51 4.12
CA HIS A 54 19.06 -0.47 2.74
C HIS A 54 19.87 0.49 1.85
N GLY A 55 19.60 0.45 0.55
CA GLY A 55 20.34 1.24 -0.44
C GLY A 55 21.79 0.78 -0.57
N LYS A 56 22.73 1.73 -0.55
CA LYS A 56 24.16 1.44 -0.70
C LYS A 56 24.78 0.68 0.49
N ASP A 57 24.11 0.70 1.63
CA ASP A 57 24.58 0.07 2.89
C ASP A 57 23.80 -1.24 3.16
N ALA A 58 23.03 -1.74 2.20
CA ALA A 58 22.22 -2.95 2.34
C ALA A 58 23.07 -4.16 2.77
N THR A 59 22.59 -4.87 3.78
CA THR A 59 23.22 -6.08 4.30
C THR A 59 22.24 -7.24 4.14
N PRO A 60 22.49 -8.19 3.23
CA PRO A 60 21.59 -9.33 3.03
C PRO A 60 21.34 -10.10 4.33
N GLY A 61 20.08 -10.44 4.58
CA GLY A 61 19.66 -11.23 5.74
C GLY A 61 19.46 -10.44 7.03
N ASP A 62 19.62 -9.11 7.04
CA ASP A 62 19.41 -8.28 8.24
C ASP A 62 17.98 -7.77 8.41
N GLY A 63 17.13 -7.96 7.38
CA GLY A 63 15.71 -7.64 7.41
C GLY A 63 14.94 -8.55 8.38
N PHE A 64 13.82 -8.01 8.92
CA PHE A 64 13.02 -8.71 9.92
C PHE A 64 11.57 -8.20 9.96
N ILE A 65 10.70 -8.99 10.58
CA ILE A 65 9.33 -8.60 10.92
C ILE A 65 9.23 -8.31 12.40
N SER A 66 8.61 -7.17 12.75
CA SER A 66 8.29 -6.82 14.13
C SER A 66 6.84 -7.10 14.48
N ARG A 67 6.55 -7.39 15.74
CA ARG A 67 5.21 -7.36 16.34
C ARG A 67 5.02 -6.08 17.12
N VAL A 68 3.85 -5.47 16.95
CA VAL A 68 3.47 -4.22 17.62
C VAL A 68 2.05 -4.37 18.14
N SER A 69 1.82 -4.02 19.41
CA SER A 69 0.47 -4.03 19.99
C SER A 69 -0.43 -2.96 19.39
N ALA A 70 -1.73 -3.07 19.56
CA ALA A 70 -2.70 -2.11 19.02
C ALA A 70 -2.49 -0.67 19.53
N ASP A 71 -1.86 -0.49 20.71
CA ASP A 71 -1.50 0.80 21.28
C ASP A 71 -0.10 1.31 20.84
N GLY A 72 0.51 0.65 19.83
CA GLY A 72 1.75 1.08 19.20
C GLY A 72 3.04 0.62 19.86
N LYS A 73 3.01 -0.21 20.93
CA LYS A 73 4.24 -0.69 21.58
C LYS A 73 4.85 -1.87 20.84
N ILE A 74 6.13 -1.84 20.57
CA ILE A 74 6.86 -2.99 20.05
C ILE A 74 6.87 -4.08 21.13
N THR A 75 6.17 -5.19 20.86
CA THR A 75 6.12 -6.36 21.75
C THR A 75 7.25 -7.33 21.44
N GLU A 76 7.67 -7.41 20.17
CA GLU A 76 8.79 -8.21 19.71
C GLU A 76 9.43 -7.55 18.50
N GLN A 77 10.63 -6.99 18.65
CA GLN A 77 11.29 -6.22 17.60
C GLN A 77 11.70 -7.07 16.40
N LYS A 78 12.27 -8.25 16.64
CA LYS A 78 12.72 -9.19 15.61
C LYS A 78 11.99 -10.53 15.79
N TRP A 79 10.68 -10.51 15.54
CA TRP A 79 9.83 -11.71 15.67
C TRP A 79 10.22 -12.80 14.67
N VAL A 80 10.39 -12.45 13.40
CA VAL A 80 10.94 -13.35 12.38
C VAL A 80 12.04 -12.61 11.63
N THR A 81 13.17 -13.29 11.38
CA THR A 81 14.38 -12.73 10.79
C THR A 81 14.82 -13.50 9.55
N GLY A 82 15.85 -13.02 8.85
CA GLY A 82 16.45 -13.70 7.70
C GLY A 82 15.80 -13.31 6.37
N PHE A 83 15.38 -12.07 6.24
CA PHE A 83 14.93 -11.45 5.00
C PHE A 83 16.04 -10.57 4.43
N ASP A 84 16.07 -10.41 3.12
CA ASP A 84 17.02 -9.50 2.47
C ASP A 84 16.48 -8.05 2.49
N ASN A 85 15.24 -7.83 1.99
CA ASN A 85 14.52 -6.56 1.97
C ASN A 85 13.01 -6.80 2.09
N PRO A 86 12.48 -7.18 3.26
CA PRO A 86 11.05 -7.44 3.42
C PRO A 86 10.26 -6.15 3.27
N LYS A 87 9.28 -6.16 2.37
CA LYS A 87 8.44 -5.03 2.00
C LYS A 87 6.98 -5.35 2.29
N GLY A 88 6.11 -5.33 1.28
CA GLY A 88 4.68 -5.49 1.40
C GLY A 88 4.22 -6.72 2.17
N LEU A 89 3.21 -6.55 3.00
CA LEU A 89 2.68 -7.56 3.92
C LEU A 89 1.22 -7.85 3.64
N VAL A 90 0.84 -9.12 3.66
CA VAL A 90 -0.58 -9.51 3.69
C VAL A 90 -0.82 -10.70 4.60
N LEU A 91 -1.92 -10.67 5.38
CA LEU A 91 -2.32 -11.72 6.30
C LEU A 91 -3.51 -12.50 5.75
N VAL A 92 -3.36 -13.80 5.58
CA VAL A 92 -4.39 -14.70 5.06
C VAL A 92 -4.36 -16.04 5.78
N GLY A 93 -5.51 -16.50 6.32
CA GLY A 93 -5.66 -17.85 6.83
C GLY A 93 -4.69 -18.25 7.95
N GLY A 94 -4.22 -17.29 8.76
CA GLY A 94 -3.22 -17.53 9.80
C GLY A 94 -1.77 -17.52 9.32
N HIS A 95 -1.53 -17.16 8.06
CA HIS A 95 -0.21 -16.99 7.47
C HIS A 95 0.03 -15.53 7.11
N LEU A 96 1.23 -15.03 7.40
CA LEU A 96 1.71 -13.72 6.96
C LEU A 96 2.60 -13.92 5.73
N TYR A 97 2.23 -13.32 4.62
CA TYR A 97 3.02 -13.32 3.39
C TYR A 97 3.79 -12.02 3.29
N VAL A 98 5.04 -12.10 2.88
CA VAL A 98 6.01 -11.00 2.83
C VAL A 98 6.68 -10.98 1.46
N GLY A 99 6.58 -9.87 0.75
CA GLY A 99 7.40 -9.63 -0.43
C GLY A 99 8.87 -9.40 -0.03
N ASP A 100 9.81 -10.19 -0.55
CA ASP A 100 11.24 -10.02 -0.30
C ASP A 100 12.01 -9.95 -1.64
N ASP A 101 13.27 -9.60 -1.63
CA ASP A 101 14.06 -9.42 -2.86
C ASP A 101 14.11 -10.69 -3.74
N LYS A 102 14.11 -11.87 -3.14
CA LYS A 102 14.26 -13.14 -3.87
C LYS A 102 12.93 -13.85 -4.10
N ASP A 103 12.07 -13.82 -3.11
CA ASP A 103 10.90 -14.68 -3.03
C ASP A 103 9.72 -14.03 -2.29
N LEU A 104 8.52 -14.58 -2.47
CA LEU A 104 7.39 -14.36 -1.59
C LEU A 104 7.54 -15.33 -0.42
N VAL A 105 7.67 -14.80 0.80
CA VAL A 105 7.90 -15.58 2.01
C VAL A 105 6.60 -15.78 2.77
N GLU A 106 6.30 -17.02 3.14
CA GLU A 106 5.16 -17.39 3.98
C GLU A 106 5.64 -17.66 5.41
N ILE A 107 5.01 -17.03 6.39
CA ILE A 107 5.25 -17.19 7.81
C ILE A 107 3.99 -17.81 8.44
N ASP A 108 4.14 -18.93 9.13
CA ASP A 108 3.10 -19.44 10.04
C ASP A 108 3.05 -18.54 11.28
N VAL A 109 1.94 -17.83 11.45
CA VAL A 109 1.76 -16.84 12.53
C VAL A 109 1.77 -17.50 13.89
N ALA A 110 1.16 -18.68 14.03
CA ALA A 110 1.09 -19.39 15.30
C ALA A 110 2.46 -19.95 15.74
N ALA A 111 3.24 -20.43 14.76
CA ALA A 111 4.60 -20.92 15.01
C ALA A 111 5.65 -19.82 15.11
N GLY A 112 5.39 -18.62 14.55
CA GLY A 112 6.37 -17.54 14.45
C GLY A 112 7.58 -17.90 13.61
N LYS A 113 7.37 -18.62 12.50
CA LYS A 113 8.45 -19.17 11.66
C LYS A 113 8.07 -19.14 10.19
N VAL A 114 9.08 -18.96 9.34
CA VAL A 114 8.95 -19.17 7.90
C VAL A 114 8.52 -20.61 7.64
N SER A 115 7.40 -20.78 6.96
CA SER A 115 6.86 -22.08 6.54
C SER A 115 7.22 -22.40 5.10
N HIS A 116 7.26 -21.40 4.21
CA HIS A 116 7.58 -21.59 2.82
C HIS A 116 8.22 -20.35 2.18
N ARG A 117 8.92 -20.55 1.04
CA ARG A 117 9.45 -19.49 0.18
C ARG A 117 9.12 -19.81 -1.27
N TYR A 118 8.49 -18.91 -1.97
CA TYR A 118 8.04 -19.04 -3.36
C TYR A 118 8.88 -18.14 -4.26
N ALA A 119 9.82 -18.72 -4.98
CA ALA A 119 10.67 -18.02 -5.93
C ALA A 119 10.08 -18.07 -7.35
N PRO A 120 10.15 -17.00 -8.14
CA PRO A 120 9.80 -17.05 -9.55
C PRO A 120 10.88 -17.75 -10.37
N ASP A 121 10.48 -18.38 -11.48
CA ASP A 121 11.41 -19.10 -12.37
C ASP A 121 12.41 -18.15 -13.08
N ASP A 122 12.03 -16.88 -13.25
CA ASP A 122 12.80 -15.84 -14.00
C ASP A 122 13.89 -15.15 -13.13
N GLY A 123 14.32 -15.75 -12.04
CA GLY A 123 15.33 -15.22 -11.11
C GLY A 123 14.72 -14.39 -9.97
N PRO A 124 15.51 -13.61 -9.20
CA PRO A 124 15.03 -12.90 -8.02
C PRO A 124 13.79 -12.06 -8.29
N GLY A 125 12.80 -12.15 -7.41
CA GLY A 125 11.52 -11.48 -7.59
C GLY A 125 11.61 -9.96 -7.53
N ASP A 126 12.44 -9.42 -6.65
CA ASP A 126 12.43 -8.01 -6.26
C ASP A 126 10.99 -7.57 -5.98
N PHE A 127 10.38 -8.31 -5.05
CA PHE A 127 8.98 -8.12 -4.74
C PHE A 127 8.77 -6.87 -3.88
N ASN A 128 7.66 -6.20 -4.15
CA ASN A 128 7.20 -5.05 -3.39
C ASN A 128 5.87 -5.40 -2.70
N ASP A 129 4.81 -4.66 -2.94
CA ASP A 129 3.55 -4.86 -2.25
C ASP A 129 2.92 -6.22 -2.51
N ALA A 130 2.26 -6.72 -1.46
CA ALA A 130 1.49 -7.95 -1.46
C ALA A 130 0.05 -7.69 -1.00
N THR A 131 -0.90 -8.44 -1.57
CA THR A 131 -2.31 -8.36 -1.21
C THR A 131 -2.99 -9.71 -1.40
N ALA A 132 -4.22 -9.88 -0.88
CA ALA A 132 -4.98 -11.10 -1.10
C ALA A 132 -6.44 -10.79 -1.44
N ASP A 133 -7.02 -11.63 -2.28
CA ASP A 133 -8.45 -11.59 -2.58
C ASP A 133 -9.28 -12.38 -1.54
N ALA A 134 -10.60 -12.25 -1.64
CA ALA A 134 -11.52 -12.92 -0.72
C ALA A 134 -11.51 -14.46 -0.82
N ALA A 135 -10.93 -15.04 -1.88
CA ALA A 135 -10.75 -16.46 -2.05
C ALA A 135 -9.44 -16.97 -1.41
N GLY A 136 -8.61 -16.06 -0.89
CA GLY A 136 -7.33 -16.38 -0.26
C GLY A 136 -6.17 -16.51 -1.24
N ASN A 137 -6.34 -16.10 -2.50
CA ASN A 137 -5.22 -16.00 -3.42
C ASN A 137 -4.34 -14.82 -2.99
N VAL A 138 -3.02 -15.04 -2.91
CA VAL A 138 -2.05 -13.98 -2.61
C VAL A 138 -1.45 -13.47 -3.91
N TYR A 139 -1.40 -12.16 -4.04
CA TYR A 139 -0.78 -11.46 -5.17
C TYR A 139 0.41 -10.66 -4.66
N VAL A 140 1.49 -10.64 -5.42
CA VAL A 140 2.68 -9.84 -5.14
C VAL A 140 3.20 -9.21 -6.43
N CYS A 141 3.62 -7.95 -6.37
CA CYS A 141 4.14 -7.27 -7.55
C CYS A 141 5.67 -7.27 -7.57
N SER A 142 6.21 -7.30 -8.80
CA SER A 142 7.62 -7.10 -9.08
C SER A 142 7.79 -5.97 -10.10
N GLY A 143 8.29 -4.83 -9.64
CA GLY A 143 8.61 -3.69 -10.52
C GLY A 143 9.71 -4.04 -11.52
N ARG A 144 10.71 -4.83 -11.10
CA ARG A 144 11.84 -5.28 -11.95
C ARG A 144 11.35 -6.19 -13.10
N LEU A 145 10.60 -7.23 -12.77
CA LEU A 145 10.08 -8.19 -13.76
C LEU A 145 8.89 -7.62 -14.55
N GLY A 146 8.26 -6.54 -14.07
CA GLY A 146 7.05 -5.98 -14.65
C GLY A 146 5.91 -6.99 -14.63
N THR A 147 5.71 -7.66 -13.50
CA THR A 147 4.79 -8.79 -13.38
C THR A 147 4.11 -8.77 -12.02
N VAL A 148 2.82 -9.05 -11.99
CA VAL A 148 2.13 -9.47 -10.78
C VAL A 148 2.11 -10.99 -10.78
N PHE A 149 2.60 -11.57 -9.69
CA PHE A 149 2.55 -13.00 -9.43
C PHE A 149 1.36 -13.33 -8.54
N ARG A 150 0.88 -14.56 -8.63
CA ARG A 150 -0.20 -15.08 -7.78
C ARG A 150 0.19 -16.42 -7.19
N LEU A 151 -0.03 -16.56 -5.88
CA LEU A 151 -0.05 -17.84 -5.20
C LEU A 151 -1.51 -18.30 -5.08
N HIS A 152 -1.81 -19.47 -5.64
CA HIS A 152 -3.13 -20.09 -5.63
C HIS A 152 -2.96 -21.60 -5.45
N ASP A 153 -3.58 -22.17 -4.43
CA ASP A 153 -3.50 -23.62 -4.11
C ASP A 153 -2.05 -24.16 -4.09
N GLY A 154 -1.13 -23.39 -3.47
CA GLY A 154 0.29 -23.73 -3.38
C GLY A 154 1.10 -23.55 -4.67
N GLN A 155 0.47 -23.10 -5.75
CA GLN A 155 1.15 -22.82 -7.02
C GLN A 155 1.45 -21.31 -7.13
N PHE A 156 2.72 -20.96 -7.28
CA PHE A 156 3.19 -19.60 -7.45
C PHE A 156 3.60 -19.36 -8.91
N ALA A 157 2.91 -18.46 -9.60
CA ALA A 157 3.13 -18.22 -11.02
C ALA A 157 2.83 -16.76 -11.41
N ALA A 158 3.39 -16.33 -12.54
CA ALA A 158 3.03 -15.05 -13.16
C ALA A 158 1.53 -15.05 -13.49
N TRP A 159 0.82 -14.05 -12.97
CA TRP A 159 -0.62 -13.87 -13.20
C TRP A 159 -0.92 -12.77 -14.21
N TYR A 160 -0.21 -11.64 -14.12
CA TYR A 160 -0.40 -10.51 -15.04
C TYR A 160 0.94 -9.89 -15.44
N LYS A 161 1.18 -9.76 -16.74
CA LYS A 161 2.36 -9.08 -17.30
C LYS A 161 2.01 -7.63 -17.59
N LEU A 162 2.74 -6.71 -17.00
CA LEU A 162 2.53 -5.26 -17.14
C LEU A 162 2.93 -4.76 -18.52
N ASP A 163 2.06 -3.98 -19.12
CA ASP A 163 2.43 -3.07 -20.22
C ASP A 163 2.98 -1.78 -19.59
N LYS A 164 4.29 -1.73 -19.37
CA LYS A 164 4.94 -0.59 -18.69
C LYS A 164 4.73 0.75 -19.40
N ALA A 165 4.39 0.74 -20.69
CA ALA A 165 4.05 1.97 -21.42
C ALA A 165 2.70 2.55 -20.95
N LYS A 166 1.81 1.71 -20.43
CA LYS A 166 0.49 2.10 -19.94
C LYS A 166 0.42 2.23 -18.44
N THR A 167 1.04 1.31 -17.70
CA THR A 167 0.97 1.25 -16.23
C THR A 167 2.15 1.94 -15.54
N GLY A 168 3.26 2.09 -16.24
CA GLY A 168 4.52 2.52 -15.65
C GLY A 168 5.19 1.42 -14.82
N SER A 169 6.10 1.83 -13.95
CA SER A 169 6.60 0.97 -12.88
C SER A 169 5.57 0.83 -11.78
N LEU A 170 5.54 -0.33 -11.12
CA LEU A 170 4.55 -0.70 -10.13
C LEU A 170 5.19 -0.75 -8.75
N ASN A 171 4.46 -0.27 -7.74
CA ASN A 171 4.80 -0.41 -6.35
C ASN A 171 3.57 -0.86 -5.55
N GLY A 172 2.57 -0.01 -5.34
CA GLY A 172 1.36 -0.32 -4.60
C GLY A 172 0.48 -1.43 -5.19
N LEU A 173 -0.15 -2.25 -4.36
CA LEU A 173 -1.01 -3.35 -4.79
C LEU A 173 -2.19 -3.56 -3.84
N LYS A 174 -3.44 -3.60 -4.37
CA LYS A 174 -4.61 -3.90 -3.54
C LYS A 174 -5.64 -4.74 -4.27
N ALA A 175 -6.03 -5.86 -3.64
CA ALA A 175 -7.12 -6.71 -4.13
C ALA A 175 -8.48 -6.14 -3.71
N GLU A 176 -9.41 -6.07 -4.65
CA GLU A 176 -10.82 -5.79 -4.43
C GLU A 176 -11.68 -7.01 -4.81
N LYS A 177 -12.98 -6.88 -4.75
CA LYS A 177 -13.91 -7.99 -4.99
C LYS A 177 -13.79 -8.60 -6.39
N ASP A 178 -13.60 -7.78 -7.42
CA ASP A 178 -13.67 -8.16 -8.83
C ASP A 178 -12.43 -7.78 -9.64
N ARG A 179 -11.48 -7.09 -9.02
CA ARG A 179 -10.28 -6.57 -9.68
C ARG A 179 -9.12 -6.41 -8.71
N LEU A 180 -7.94 -6.31 -9.29
CA LEU A 180 -6.72 -5.89 -8.61
C LEU A 180 -6.43 -4.43 -8.93
N LEU A 181 -6.13 -3.62 -7.94
CA LEU A 181 -5.61 -2.27 -8.10
C LEU A 181 -4.09 -2.32 -8.17
N LEU A 182 -3.53 -1.57 -9.10
CA LEU A 182 -2.10 -1.44 -9.34
C LEU A 182 -1.69 0.00 -9.09
N GLY A 183 -0.98 0.25 -8.01
CA GLY A 183 -0.41 1.54 -7.65
C GLY A 183 0.84 1.83 -8.48
N GLY A 184 0.73 2.71 -9.47
CA GLY A 184 1.85 3.10 -10.31
C GLY A 184 2.79 4.05 -9.59
N TRP A 185 4.10 3.75 -9.66
CA TRP A 185 5.13 4.65 -9.15
C TRP A 185 5.36 5.82 -10.12
N SER A 186 5.70 5.51 -11.36
CA SER A 186 5.92 6.53 -12.38
C SER A 186 5.72 5.96 -13.77
N VAL A 187 5.39 6.84 -14.71
CA VAL A 187 5.25 6.53 -16.14
C VAL A 187 6.19 7.43 -16.95
N ARG A 188 6.90 6.87 -17.92
CA ARG A 188 7.70 7.69 -18.83
C ARG A 188 6.81 8.29 -19.93
N GLY A 189 6.71 9.61 -19.96
CA GLY A 189 5.96 10.34 -20.97
C GLY A 189 6.58 10.24 -22.37
N ALA A 190 5.84 10.65 -23.39
CA ALA A 190 6.32 10.67 -24.78
C ALA A 190 7.53 11.60 -24.99
N ASP A 191 7.69 12.62 -24.14
CA ASP A 191 8.83 13.53 -24.11
C ASP A 191 10.07 12.94 -23.39
N GLY A 192 9.98 11.68 -22.93
CA GLY A 192 11.01 10.97 -22.20
C GLY A 192 11.14 11.37 -20.73
N LYS A 193 10.32 12.30 -20.21
CA LYS A 193 10.32 12.70 -18.81
C LYS A 193 9.50 11.74 -17.98
N GLU A 194 9.90 11.61 -16.72
CA GLU A 194 9.14 10.88 -15.72
C GLU A 194 7.92 11.69 -15.29
N GLN A 195 6.77 11.02 -15.23
CA GLN A 195 5.49 11.56 -14.78
C GLN A 195 5.01 10.75 -13.58
N LEU A 196 4.17 11.35 -12.76
CA LEU A 196 3.54 10.67 -11.61
C LEU A 196 2.76 9.43 -12.05
N GLY A 197 2.68 8.46 -11.15
CA GLY A 197 1.91 7.24 -11.35
C GLY A 197 0.40 7.43 -11.32
N HIS A 198 -0.29 6.38 -11.72
CA HIS A 198 -1.74 6.29 -11.70
C HIS A 198 -2.15 5.04 -10.89
N ILE A 199 -3.40 4.97 -10.48
CA ILE A 199 -3.98 3.70 -10.04
C ILE A 199 -4.62 3.05 -11.28
N SER A 200 -4.03 1.96 -11.74
CA SER A 200 -4.60 1.09 -12.77
C SER A 200 -5.42 -0.03 -12.13
N THR A 201 -6.28 -0.67 -12.91
CA THR A 201 -7.10 -1.80 -12.44
C THR A 201 -6.96 -2.98 -13.39
N VAL A 202 -6.94 -4.21 -12.88
CA VAL A 202 -6.97 -5.43 -13.68
C VAL A 202 -8.11 -6.31 -13.19
N ALA A 203 -9.10 -6.52 -14.05
CA ALA A 203 -10.25 -7.37 -13.73
C ALA A 203 -9.84 -8.84 -13.57
N TYR A 204 -10.38 -9.55 -12.58
CA TYR A 204 -10.07 -10.97 -12.40
C TYR A 204 -10.64 -11.85 -13.51
N ALA A 205 -11.78 -11.46 -14.08
CA ALA A 205 -12.52 -12.29 -15.03
C ALA A 205 -11.81 -12.48 -16.38
N ASP A 206 -11.16 -11.42 -16.91
CA ASP A 206 -10.60 -11.40 -18.26
C ASP A 206 -9.26 -10.66 -18.35
N GLN A 207 -8.72 -10.24 -17.21
CA GLN A 207 -7.51 -9.43 -17.09
C GLN A 207 -7.58 -8.10 -17.87
N ALA A 208 -8.79 -7.56 -18.09
CA ALA A 208 -8.95 -6.27 -18.74
C ALA A 208 -8.30 -5.16 -17.90
N LEU A 209 -7.39 -4.41 -18.55
CA LEU A 209 -6.73 -3.25 -17.96
C LEU A 209 -7.65 -2.04 -17.99
N GLY A 210 -7.88 -1.45 -16.84
CA GLY A 210 -8.59 -0.18 -16.64
C GLY A 210 -7.75 0.83 -15.88
N ARG A 211 -8.37 1.96 -15.51
CA ARG A 211 -7.73 3.02 -14.72
C ARG A 211 -8.75 3.69 -13.82
N LEU A 212 -8.32 4.08 -12.63
CA LEU A 212 -9.09 4.92 -11.72
C LEU A 212 -8.80 6.39 -12.04
N GLY A 213 -9.79 7.09 -12.57
CA GLY A 213 -9.62 8.47 -13.04
C GLY A 213 -8.73 8.62 -14.28
N SER A 214 -8.48 9.88 -14.69
CA SER A 214 -7.66 10.22 -15.86
C SER A 214 -6.30 10.83 -15.49
N GLU A 215 -6.26 11.53 -14.35
CA GLU A 215 -5.09 12.30 -13.94
C GLU A 215 -4.06 11.44 -13.20
N PRO A 216 -2.76 11.79 -13.31
CA PRO A 216 -1.73 11.23 -12.44
C PRO A 216 -2.02 11.54 -10.98
N ILE A 217 -1.63 10.65 -10.08
CA ILE A 217 -1.91 10.80 -8.64
C ILE A 217 -0.63 11.17 -7.88
N CYS A 218 0.31 10.24 -7.79
CA CYS A 218 1.56 10.39 -7.04
C CYS A 218 2.51 9.22 -7.35
N HIS A 219 3.64 9.10 -6.65
CA HIS A 219 4.46 7.89 -6.63
C HIS A 219 3.84 6.93 -5.61
N VAL A 220 2.81 6.20 -6.08
CA VAL A 220 1.98 5.37 -5.20
C VAL A 220 2.83 4.30 -4.55
N ASP A 221 2.85 4.33 -3.22
CA ASP A 221 3.42 3.29 -2.35
C ASP A 221 2.25 2.55 -1.68
N GLY A 222 1.82 2.92 -0.49
CA GLY A 222 0.63 2.36 0.12
C GLY A 222 -0.67 2.71 -0.61
N LEU A 223 -1.59 1.74 -0.66
CA LEU A 223 -2.89 1.88 -1.32
C LEU A 223 -3.96 1.09 -0.57
N GLU A 224 -4.81 1.78 0.22
CA GLU A 224 -5.83 1.14 1.02
C GLU A 224 -7.24 1.71 0.76
N PRO A 225 -8.30 0.87 0.65
CA PRO A 225 -9.68 1.34 0.53
C PRO A 225 -10.14 2.11 1.76
N ASP A 226 -10.89 3.19 1.54
CA ASP A 226 -11.48 4.00 2.61
C ASP A 226 -12.79 3.42 3.19
N GLY A 227 -13.31 2.35 2.58
CA GLY A 227 -14.60 1.74 2.92
C GLY A 227 -15.83 2.47 2.36
N LYS A 228 -15.64 3.55 1.60
CA LYS A 228 -16.70 4.37 0.98
C LYS A 228 -16.56 4.47 -0.54
N GLY A 229 -15.63 3.70 -1.12
CA GLY A 229 -15.35 3.65 -2.56
C GLY A 229 -14.17 4.52 -3.00
N GLY A 230 -13.54 5.22 -2.08
CA GLY A 230 -12.27 5.92 -2.28
C GLY A 230 -11.09 5.16 -1.66
N TYR A 231 -9.92 5.79 -1.67
CA TYR A 231 -8.66 5.17 -1.25
C TYR A 231 -7.80 6.15 -0.45
N VAL A 232 -7.01 5.61 0.47
CA VAL A 232 -5.90 6.31 1.14
C VAL A 232 -4.60 5.87 0.47
N VAL A 233 -3.78 6.82 0.07
CA VAL A 233 -2.57 6.57 -0.71
C VAL A 233 -1.39 7.33 -0.10
N SER A 234 -0.22 6.71 -0.04
CA SER A 234 1.05 7.38 0.30
C SER A 234 1.90 7.63 -0.94
N ASP A 235 2.63 8.75 -0.93
CA ASP A 235 3.71 9.07 -1.87
C ASP A 235 5.05 8.97 -1.14
N TRP A 236 5.82 7.95 -1.44
CA TRP A 236 7.11 7.70 -0.79
C TRP A 236 8.14 8.81 -1.03
N LEU A 237 8.15 9.42 -2.23
CA LEU A 237 9.14 10.44 -2.57
C LEU A 237 8.86 11.78 -1.92
N THR A 238 7.60 12.19 -1.88
CA THR A 238 7.21 13.51 -1.41
C THR A 238 6.76 13.50 0.05
N GLY A 239 6.35 12.35 0.58
CA GLY A 239 5.75 12.20 1.91
C GLY A 239 4.30 12.65 1.98
N ASP A 240 3.64 12.86 0.85
CA ASP A 240 2.22 13.17 0.82
C ASP A 240 1.39 11.94 1.17
N VAL A 241 0.37 12.11 1.99
CA VAL A 241 -0.70 11.13 2.20
C VAL A 241 -1.98 11.74 1.65
N LEU A 242 -2.60 11.04 0.72
CA LEU A 242 -3.70 11.53 -0.08
C LEU A 242 -4.95 10.67 0.14
N HIS A 243 -6.12 11.29 0.09
CA HIS A 243 -7.37 10.61 -0.18
C HIS A 243 -7.68 10.71 -1.67
N VAL A 244 -7.91 9.58 -2.31
CA VAL A 244 -8.31 9.51 -3.72
C VAL A 244 -9.77 9.09 -3.78
N SER A 245 -10.62 9.95 -4.29
CA SER A 245 -12.06 9.65 -4.42
C SER A 245 -12.33 8.53 -5.43
N ALA A 246 -13.54 7.99 -5.44
CA ALA A 246 -13.96 6.91 -6.35
C ALA A 246 -13.79 7.25 -7.85
N ASP A 247 -13.81 8.54 -8.21
CA ASP A 247 -13.55 9.03 -9.57
C ASP A 247 -12.07 9.37 -9.83
N GLY A 248 -11.17 9.02 -8.90
CA GLY A 248 -9.72 9.13 -9.04
C GLY A 248 -9.15 10.51 -8.76
N LYS A 249 -9.86 11.39 -8.05
CA LYS A 249 -9.36 12.73 -7.70
C LYS A 249 -8.63 12.72 -6.37
N PRO A 250 -7.33 13.08 -6.34
CA PRO A 250 -6.56 13.16 -5.10
C PRO A 250 -6.86 14.45 -4.33
N THR A 251 -6.95 14.33 -3.01
CA THR A 251 -7.00 15.43 -2.05
C THR A 251 -6.04 15.18 -0.89
N PRO A 252 -5.30 16.18 -0.39
CA PRO A 252 -4.35 15.99 0.69
C PRO A 252 -5.04 15.59 2.01
N ILE A 253 -4.51 14.57 2.70
CA ILE A 253 -4.81 14.26 4.10
C ILE A 253 -3.76 14.92 5.00
N THR A 254 -2.49 14.62 4.74
CA THR A 254 -1.35 15.18 5.50
C THR A 254 -0.08 15.15 4.67
N LYS A 255 0.95 15.84 5.15
CA LYS A 255 2.31 15.83 4.58
C LYS A 255 3.28 15.38 5.65
N LEU A 256 3.98 14.31 5.38
CA LEU A 256 5.07 13.78 6.19
C LEU A 256 6.42 14.01 5.48
N VAL A 257 7.37 13.10 5.68
CA VAL A 257 8.69 13.17 5.06
C VAL A 257 8.84 12.14 3.94
N LYS A 258 9.85 12.28 3.11
CA LYS A 258 10.28 11.21 2.20
C LYS A 258 10.50 9.89 2.96
N GLY A 259 10.02 8.79 2.40
CA GLY A 259 10.01 7.49 3.06
C GLY A 259 8.70 7.18 3.79
N THR A 260 7.62 7.94 3.50
CA THR A 260 6.25 7.60 3.89
C THR A 260 5.82 6.40 3.05
N ALA A 261 5.84 5.22 3.66
CA ALA A 261 5.83 3.94 2.96
C ALA A 261 4.43 3.26 2.95
N ASP A 262 4.37 1.94 2.73
CA ASP A 262 3.11 1.20 2.58
C ASP A 262 2.30 1.23 3.89
N LEU A 263 1.17 1.89 3.82
CA LEU A 263 0.29 2.18 4.95
C LEU A 263 -0.84 1.15 5.09
N THR A 264 -1.44 1.07 6.28
CA THR A 264 -2.73 0.41 6.45
C THR A 264 -3.79 1.39 6.94
N TYR A 265 -5.00 1.27 6.40
CA TYR A 265 -6.17 2.02 6.85
C TYR A 265 -7.27 1.06 7.31
N LEU A 266 -7.81 1.30 8.51
CA LEU A 266 -8.88 0.52 9.11
C LEU A 266 -10.19 1.34 9.09
N PRO A 267 -11.08 1.16 8.08
CA PRO A 267 -12.26 2.01 7.91
C PRO A 267 -13.22 2.00 9.09
N ALA A 268 -13.36 0.85 9.77
CA ALA A 268 -14.29 0.69 10.90
C ALA A 268 -13.92 1.55 12.11
N THR A 269 -12.64 1.86 12.30
CA THR A 269 -12.12 2.65 13.44
C THR A 269 -11.52 3.99 13.00
N HIS A 270 -11.48 4.26 11.71
CA HIS A 270 -10.84 5.43 11.11
C HIS A 270 -9.36 5.55 11.50
N LEU A 271 -8.68 4.42 11.63
CA LEU A 271 -7.30 4.34 12.05
C LEU A 271 -6.38 4.20 10.83
N LEU A 272 -5.44 5.12 10.71
CA LEU A 272 -4.44 5.18 9.65
C LEU A 272 -3.07 4.97 10.28
N ILE A 273 -2.38 3.91 9.88
CA ILE A 273 -1.06 3.54 10.38
C ILE A 273 -0.06 3.70 9.24
N ILE A 274 1.02 4.44 9.49
CA ILE A 274 1.98 4.83 8.46
C ILE A 274 3.40 4.54 8.92
N PRO A 275 4.13 3.65 8.23
CA PRO A 275 5.57 3.50 8.41
C PRO A 275 6.29 4.70 7.81
N SER A 276 7.30 5.22 8.52
CA SER A 276 8.23 6.24 8.04
C SER A 276 9.63 5.62 7.94
N MET A 277 9.96 5.11 6.77
CA MET A 277 11.17 4.32 6.52
C MET A 277 12.44 5.09 6.88
N ASN A 278 12.57 6.34 6.44
CA ASN A 278 13.77 7.16 6.66
C ASN A 278 13.87 7.71 8.09
N GLU A 279 12.79 7.71 8.86
CA GLU A 279 12.79 8.14 10.26
C GLU A 279 12.82 6.96 11.25
N ASN A 280 12.73 5.71 10.74
CA ASN A 280 12.73 4.48 11.55
C ASN A 280 11.59 4.45 12.59
N LEU A 281 10.39 4.88 12.20
CA LEU A 281 9.26 4.94 13.10
C LEU A 281 7.92 4.59 12.42
N LEU A 282 6.93 4.30 13.26
CA LEU A 282 5.55 4.03 12.89
C LEU A 282 4.64 5.07 13.55
N ARG A 283 3.70 5.65 12.78
CA ARG A 283 2.70 6.61 13.27
C ARG A 283 1.29 6.08 13.12
N ALA A 284 0.47 6.37 14.11
CA ALA A 284 -0.97 6.15 14.01
C ALA A 284 -1.73 7.46 14.08
N TYR A 285 -2.68 7.60 13.18
CA TYR A 285 -3.57 8.74 13.12
C TYR A 285 -5.03 8.29 13.18
N ARG A 286 -5.88 9.14 13.74
CA ARG A 286 -7.32 9.07 13.48
C ARG A 286 -7.67 10.01 12.35
N TRP A 287 -8.28 9.46 11.30
CA TRP A 287 -8.74 10.25 10.14
C TRP A 287 -9.97 9.59 9.52
N ALA A 288 -10.96 10.40 9.16
CA ALA A 288 -12.18 9.96 8.49
C ALA A 288 -12.36 10.73 7.18
N PRO A 289 -12.67 10.05 6.04
CA PRO A 289 -12.98 10.68 4.76
C PRO A 289 -14.36 11.35 4.74
#